data_6a8f7719c2daa7dd9243ad50eb429ed8
#
_entry.id   6a8f7719c2daa7dd9243ad50eb429ed8
#
_cell.length_a   1.000
_cell.length_b   1.000
_cell.length_c   1.000
_cell.angle_alpha   90.00
_cell.angle_beta   90.00
_cell.angle_gamma   90.00
#
_symmetry.space_group_name_H-M   'P 1'
#
loop_
_entity.id
_entity.type
_entity.pdbx_description
1 polymer ?
#
loop_
_entity_poly.entity_id
_entity_poly.type
_entity_poly.pdbx_seq_one_letter_code
_entity_poly.pdbx_strand_id
1 'polypeptide(L)'
;MLEAMVIDGVEFSEDGGTADPADAALRRAALGDQRAFATLYDLLSARVFGLILRVLVDRAQSEEVLQEVFLEAWQTAQSFDADRGRARTWLLTIAHRRAVDRVRASQASRRRDLTAGARELSDAVPGVDEEVALLVDGGRAVHALDALPEPQRRAIVLAYFGGYSHSEIAVLLETPLGTIKTRIRDGLGRLRVALEGTR
;
A
#
# COMPACT_ATOMS: atom_id res chain seq x y z
N MET A 1 45.93 21.81 6.43
CA MET A 1 45.12 23.03 6.39
C MET A 1 44.03 22.77 5.37
N LEU A 2 42.89 22.26 5.82
CA LEU A 2 41.67 22.08 5.02
C LEU A 2 40.57 22.74 5.83
N GLU A 3 40.11 23.86 5.30
CA GLU A 3 39.04 24.65 5.88
C GLU A 3 37.71 23.86 5.83
N ALA A 4 37.06 23.86 6.98
CA ALA A 4 35.70 23.37 7.16
C ALA A 4 34.75 24.34 6.46
N MET A 5 34.03 23.82 5.48
CA MET A 5 32.85 24.48 4.90
C MET A 5 31.63 24.14 5.77
N VAL A 6 31.28 25.10 6.59
CA VAL A 6 30.03 25.07 7.39
C VAL A 6 28.86 25.30 6.42
N ILE A 7 28.02 24.33 6.24
CA ILE A 7 26.68 24.49 5.65
C ILE A 7 25.68 24.41 6.79
N ASP A 8 24.89 25.49 6.89
CA ASP A 8 23.91 25.79 7.92
C ASP A 8 23.07 24.59 8.44
N GLY A 9 23.13 24.41 9.75
CA GLY A 9 22.01 24.24 10.66
C GLY A 9 21.00 23.14 10.40
N VAL A 10 21.43 21.88 10.13
CA VAL A 10 20.60 20.71 10.45
C VAL A 10 21.45 19.77 11.29
N GLU A 11 21.34 19.93 12.60
CA GLU A 11 21.82 18.92 13.54
C GLU A 11 21.03 17.65 13.34
N PHE A 12 21.62 16.66 12.69
CA PHE A 12 21.19 15.28 12.79
C PHE A 12 21.60 14.77 14.18
N SER A 13 20.76 14.96 15.16
CA SER A 13 20.87 14.24 16.42
C SER A 13 20.61 12.76 16.16
N GLU A 14 21.66 11.97 15.99
CA GLU A 14 21.65 10.57 16.33
C GLU A 14 21.48 10.53 17.85
N ASP A 15 20.27 10.28 18.34
CA ASP A 15 20.01 9.36 19.45
C ASP A 15 18.56 9.43 19.94
N GLY A 16 18.05 8.28 20.42
CA GLY A 16 16.83 8.17 21.21
C GLY A 16 15.56 8.07 20.37
N GLY A 17 14.99 6.89 20.29
CA GLY A 17 13.71 6.50 19.68
C GLY A 17 12.63 7.59 19.62
N THR A 18 12.75 8.52 18.72
CA THR A 18 11.69 9.49 18.45
C THR A 18 10.56 8.74 17.77
N ALA A 19 9.46 8.57 18.50
CA ALA A 19 8.23 8.01 17.97
C ALA A 19 7.92 8.69 16.62
N ASP A 20 7.66 7.89 15.57
CA ASP A 20 7.31 8.40 14.25
C ASP A 20 6.20 9.46 14.40
N PRO A 21 6.36 10.68 13.88
CA PRO A 21 5.35 11.74 14.01
C PRO A 21 3.96 11.30 13.57
N ALA A 22 3.85 10.41 12.57
CA ALA A 22 2.59 9.86 12.11
C ALA A 22 1.97 8.90 13.15
N ASP A 23 2.79 8.08 13.84
CA ASP A 23 2.31 7.21 14.92
C ASP A 23 1.78 8.03 16.11
N ALA A 24 2.48 9.12 16.47
CA ALA A 24 2.05 10.02 17.52
C ALA A 24 0.75 10.75 17.14
N ALA A 25 0.66 11.22 15.90
CA ALA A 25 -0.53 11.89 15.37
C ALA A 25 -1.74 10.95 15.35
N LEU A 26 -1.59 9.71 14.89
CA LEU A 26 -2.69 8.75 14.83
C LEU A 26 -3.18 8.35 16.23
N ARG A 27 -2.28 8.15 17.20
CA ARG A 27 -2.68 7.88 18.61
C ARG A 27 -3.51 9.01 19.20
N ARG A 28 -3.17 10.27 18.94
CA ARG A 28 -3.95 11.41 19.40
C ARG A 28 -5.28 11.53 18.67
N ALA A 29 -5.29 11.27 17.35
CA ALA A 29 -6.51 11.24 16.56
C ALA A 29 -7.49 10.16 17.06
N ALA A 30 -6.99 9.00 17.49
CA ALA A 30 -7.78 7.94 18.11
C ALA A 30 -8.51 8.39 19.39
N LEU A 31 -8.01 9.42 20.05
CA LEU A 31 -8.66 10.07 21.21
C LEU A 31 -9.59 11.24 20.83
N GLY A 32 -9.84 11.44 19.52
CA GLY A 32 -10.72 12.50 19.01
C GLY A 32 -10.01 13.83 18.72
N ASP A 33 -8.67 13.90 18.77
CA ASP A 33 -7.93 15.12 18.45
C ASP A 33 -7.91 15.40 16.95
N GLN A 34 -8.78 16.31 16.50
CA GLN A 34 -8.89 16.71 15.09
C GLN A 34 -7.62 17.39 14.56
N ARG A 35 -6.87 18.13 15.41
CA ARG A 35 -5.62 18.78 14.99
C ARG A 35 -4.53 17.74 14.72
N ALA A 36 -4.46 16.71 15.56
CA ALA A 36 -3.56 15.60 15.33
C ALA A 36 -3.91 14.84 14.04
N PHE A 37 -5.21 14.70 13.74
CA PHE A 37 -5.63 14.08 12.47
C PHE A 37 -5.25 14.95 11.26
N ALA A 38 -5.39 16.27 11.32
CA ALA A 38 -4.91 17.17 10.28
C ALA A 38 -3.39 17.02 10.06
N THR A 39 -2.61 16.90 11.15
CA THR A 39 -1.17 16.62 11.05
C THR A 39 -0.90 15.28 10.37
N LEU A 40 -1.66 14.22 10.69
CA LEU A 40 -1.54 12.93 10.03
C LEU A 40 -1.82 13.02 8.52
N TYR A 41 -2.85 13.80 8.15
CA TYR A 41 -3.18 14.08 6.75
C TYR A 41 -2.01 14.76 6.03
N ASP A 42 -1.46 15.82 6.59
CA ASP A 42 -0.34 16.57 5.99
C ASP A 42 0.90 15.69 5.79
N LEU A 43 1.18 14.80 6.75
CA LEU A 43 2.33 13.90 6.70
C LEU A 43 2.19 12.79 5.65
N LEU A 44 0.97 12.27 5.42
CA LEU A 44 0.80 11.02 4.68
C LEU A 44 -0.03 11.14 3.39
N SER A 45 -0.79 12.23 3.19
CA SER A 45 -1.74 12.34 2.06
C SER A 45 -1.07 12.21 0.69
N ALA A 46 0.08 12.84 0.48
CA ALA A 46 0.80 12.74 -0.80
C ALA A 46 1.25 11.30 -1.11
N ARG A 47 1.71 10.57 -0.09
CA ARG A 47 2.14 9.17 -0.25
C ARG A 47 0.95 8.24 -0.48
N VAL A 48 -0.13 8.43 0.28
CA VAL A 48 -1.38 7.68 0.12
C VAL A 48 -1.97 7.92 -1.27
N PHE A 49 -2.04 9.17 -1.71
CA PHE A 49 -2.49 9.53 -3.05
C PHE A 49 -1.64 8.88 -4.15
N GLY A 50 -0.31 8.93 -3.99
CA GLY A 50 0.61 8.29 -4.95
C GLY A 50 0.40 6.77 -5.09
N LEU A 51 0.07 6.07 -3.99
CA LEU A 51 -0.30 4.65 -4.04
C LEU A 51 -1.61 4.46 -4.81
N ILE A 52 -2.65 5.18 -4.43
CA ILE A 52 -3.99 5.07 -5.04
C ILE A 52 -3.90 5.35 -6.54
N LEU A 53 -3.19 6.40 -6.94
CA LEU A 53 -3.03 6.78 -8.35
C LEU A 53 -2.32 5.70 -9.17
N ARG A 54 -1.36 4.97 -8.60
CA ARG A 54 -0.70 3.84 -9.27
C ARG A 54 -1.64 2.67 -9.53
N VAL A 55 -2.62 2.47 -8.64
CA VAL A 55 -3.60 1.38 -8.76
C VAL A 55 -4.73 1.76 -9.73
N LEU A 56 -5.27 2.98 -9.62
CA LEU A 56 -6.44 3.41 -10.40
C LEU A 56 -6.09 4.01 -11.75
N VAL A 57 -4.90 4.62 -11.90
CA VAL A 57 -4.45 5.32 -13.12
C VAL A 57 -5.41 6.45 -13.56
N ASP A 58 -6.30 6.87 -12.65
CA ASP A 58 -7.31 7.91 -12.85
C ASP A 58 -7.24 8.89 -11.67
N ARG A 59 -6.92 10.16 -11.98
CA ARG A 59 -6.71 11.20 -10.97
C ARG A 59 -7.98 11.51 -10.18
N ALA A 60 -9.11 11.67 -10.88
CA ALA A 60 -10.36 12.07 -10.25
C ALA A 60 -10.85 10.97 -9.28
N GLN A 61 -10.85 9.72 -9.73
CA GLN A 61 -11.17 8.58 -8.85
C GLN A 61 -10.18 8.44 -7.69
N SER A 62 -8.90 8.77 -7.92
CA SER A 62 -7.89 8.69 -6.85
C SER A 62 -8.11 9.75 -5.77
N GLU A 63 -8.57 10.95 -6.13
CA GLU A 63 -8.94 12.00 -5.19
C GLU A 63 -10.16 11.60 -4.35
N GLU A 64 -11.17 10.98 -4.96
CA GLU A 64 -12.33 10.43 -4.24
C GLU A 64 -11.92 9.33 -3.24
N VAL A 65 -11.12 8.36 -3.69
CA VAL A 65 -10.65 7.26 -2.83
C VAL A 65 -9.74 7.78 -1.72
N LEU A 66 -8.94 8.82 -1.96
CA LEU A 66 -8.13 9.46 -0.91
C LEU A 66 -9.03 9.99 0.23
N GLN A 67 -10.13 10.65 -0.12
CA GLN A 67 -11.09 11.16 0.88
C GLN A 67 -11.75 10.01 1.65
N GLU A 68 -12.17 8.94 0.96
CA GLU A 68 -12.72 7.75 1.59
C GLU A 68 -11.74 7.09 2.57
N VAL A 69 -10.46 7.00 2.20
CA VAL A 69 -9.38 6.44 3.04
C VAL A 69 -9.21 7.24 4.33
N PHE A 70 -9.12 8.57 4.24
CA PHE A 70 -8.96 9.39 5.44
C PHE A 70 -10.22 9.45 6.29
N LEU A 71 -11.41 9.38 5.69
CA LEU A 71 -12.66 9.25 6.44
C LEU A 71 -12.71 7.93 7.21
N GLU A 72 -12.38 6.82 6.56
CA GLU A 72 -12.28 5.51 7.23
C GLU A 72 -11.21 5.51 8.31
N ALA A 73 -10.06 6.11 8.04
CA ALA A 73 -8.98 6.21 9.01
C ALA A 73 -9.42 6.98 10.27
N TRP A 74 -10.17 8.08 10.12
CA TRP A 74 -10.73 8.80 11.25
C TRP A 74 -11.72 7.94 12.04
N GLN A 75 -12.63 7.26 11.36
CA GLN A 75 -13.66 6.42 11.98
C GLN A 75 -13.07 5.21 12.72
N THR A 76 -11.97 4.67 12.21
CA THR A 76 -11.34 3.45 12.73
C THR A 76 -10.05 3.71 13.50
N ALA A 77 -9.66 4.96 13.72
CA ALA A 77 -8.42 5.33 14.42
C ALA A 77 -8.25 4.63 15.78
N GLN A 78 -9.37 4.42 16.52
CA GLN A 78 -9.37 3.71 17.80
C GLN A 78 -8.94 2.24 17.70
N SER A 79 -9.03 1.63 16.52
CA SER A 79 -8.59 0.25 16.28
C SER A 79 -7.10 0.14 15.96
N PHE A 80 -6.41 1.27 15.81
CA PHE A 80 -4.98 1.29 15.56
C PHE A 80 -4.21 0.87 16.81
N ASP A 81 -3.37 -0.15 16.65
CA ASP A 81 -2.48 -0.66 17.69
C ASP A 81 -1.02 -0.40 17.28
N ALA A 82 -0.37 0.51 18.00
CA ALA A 82 1.01 0.91 17.70
C ALA A 82 2.04 -0.22 17.99
N ASP A 83 1.68 -1.21 18.79
CA ASP A 83 2.55 -2.36 19.08
C ASP A 83 2.51 -3.37 17.94
N ARG A 84 1.48 -3.32 17.10
CA ARG A 84 1.28 -4.21 15.94
C ARG A 84 1.75 -3.61 14.62
N GLY A 85 2.11 -2.32 14.58
CA GLY A 85 2.63 -1.70 13.37
C GLY A 85 2.65 -0.19 13.37
N ARG A 86 3.17 0.38 12.28
CA ARG A 86 3.29 1.82 12.11
C ARG A 86 2.02 2.43 11.49
N ALA A 87 1.67 3.65 11.89
CA ALA A 87 0.55 4.40 11.35
C ALA A 87 0.58 4.49 9.81
N ARG A 88 1.77 4.70 9.26
CA ARG A 88 1.99 4.72 7.81
C ARG A 88 1.54 3.42 7.16
N THR A 89 2.01 2.28 7.66
CA THR A 89 1.67 0.94 7.15
C THR A 89 0.17 0.71 7.22
N TRP A 90 -0.44 0.99 8.36
CA TRP A 90 -1.86 0.83 8.59
C TRP A 90 -2.70 1.67 7.60
N LEU A 91 -2.35 2.95 7.40
CA LEU A 91 -3.06 3.82 6.48
C LEU A 91 -2.89 3.39 5.01
N LEU A 92 -1.69 2.97 4.63
CA LEU A 92 -1.43 2.48 3.28
C LEU A 92 -2.16 1.16 2.97
N THR A 93 -2.37 0.32 3.97
CA THR A 93 -3.19 -0.89 3.85
C THR A 93 -4.66 -0.55 3.54
N ILE A 94 -5.23 0.44 4.27
CA ILE A 94 -6.59 0.94 3.99
C ILE A 94 -6.66 1.49 2.55
N ALA A 95 -5.67 2.30 2.15
CA ALA A 95 -5.60 2.92 0.83
C ALA A 95 -5.55 1.87 -0.30
N HIS A 96 -4.67 0.88 -0.15
CA HIS A 96 -4.56 -0.20 -1.15
C HIS A 96 -5.86 -0.99 -1.27
N ARG A 97 -6.45 -1.40 -0.15
CA ARG A 97 -7.73 -2.12 -0.14
C ARG A 97 -8.81 -1.33 -0.87
N ARG A 98 -8.99 -0.04 -0.54
CA ARG A 98 -9.98 0.83 -1.19
C ARG A 98 -9.74 0.99 -2.69
N ALA A 99 -8.47 1.19 -3.09
CA ALA A 99 -8.13 1.31 -4.50
C ALA A 99 -8.41 0.01 -5.27
N VAL A 100 -8.05 -1.15 -4.73
CA VAL A 100 -8.33 -2.47 -5.32
C VAL A 100 -9.84 -2.73 -5.41
N ASP A 101 -10.61 -2.40 -4.37
CA ASP A 101 -12.07 -2.54 -4.37
C ASP A 101 -12.71 -1.66 -5.47
N ARG A 102 -12.20 -0.43 -5.68
CA ARG A 102 -12.64 0.45 -6.78
C ARG A 102 -12.33 -0.16 -8.15
N VAL A 103 -11.13 -0.73 -8.37
CA VAL A 103 -10.79 -1.45 -9.60
C VAL A 103 -11.73 -2.62 -9.84
N ARG A 104 -11.98 -3.44 -8.82
CA ARG A 104 -12.89 -4.59 -8.92
C ARG A 104 -14.33 -4.17 -9.25
N ALA A 105 -14.84 -3.13 -8.60
CA ALA A 105 -16.16 -2.58 -8.89
C ALA A 105 -16.28 -2.09 -10.35
N SER A 106 -15.25 -1.40 -10.86
CA SER A 106 -15.21 -0.94 -12.25
C SER A 106 -15.14 -2.10 -13.24
N GLN A 107 -14.36 -3.15 -12.94
CA GLN A 107 -14.30 -4.35 -13.77
C GLN A 107 -15.62 -5.12 -13.76
N ALA A 108 -16.25 -5.28 -12.60
CA ALA A 108 -17.55 -5.94 -12.48
C ALA A 108 -18.66 -5.17 -13.21
N SER A 109 -18.62 -3.83 -13.23
CA SER A 109 -19.54 -3.01 -14.02
C SER A 109 -19.36 -3.27 -15.52
N ARG A 110 -18.12 -3.18 -16.02
CA ARG A 110 -17.81 -3.44 -17.44
C ARG A 110 -18.20 -4.86 -17.88
N ARG A 111 -18.02 -5.87 -17.02
CA ARG A 111 -18.44 -7.25 -17.31
C ARG A 111 -19.95 -7.39 -17.37
N ARG A 112 -20.70 -6.73 -16.48
CA ARG A 112 -22.17 -6.72 -16.52
C ARG A 112 -22.71 -6.06 -17.78
N ASP A 113 -22.04 -5.00 -18.25
CA ASP A 113 -22.40 -4.33 -19.50
C ASP A 113 -22.11 -5.22 -20.73
N LEU A 114 -21.16 -6.16 -20.61
CA LEU A 114 -20.78 -7.08 -21.69
C LEU A 114 -21.47 -8.46 -21.61
N THR A 115 -21.92 -8.89 -20.42
CA THR A 115 -22.53 -10.23 -20.22
C THR A 115 -23.52 -10.20 -19.06
N ALA A 116 -24.81 -10.26 -19.39
CA ALA A 116 -25.83 -10.60 -18.39
C ALA A 116 -25.69 -12.09 -17.99
N GLY A 117 -24.95 -12.38 -16.94
CA GLY A 117 -24.96 -13.69 -16.30
C GLY A 117 -23.61 -14.36 -16.06
N ALA A 118 -22.87 -13.96 -15.04
CA ALA A 118 -21.91 -14.83 -14.37
C ALA A 118 -21.73 -14.39 -12.91
N ARG A 119 -22.01 -15.30 -12.00
CA ARG A 119 -21.80 -15.16 -10.56
C ARG A 119 -20.32 -15.32 -10.27
N GLU A 120 -19.66 -14.30 -9.73
CA GLU A 120 -18.27 -14.36 -9.26
C GLU A 120 -18.21 -14.67 -7.76
N LEU A 121 -17.43 -15.70 -7.45
CA LEU A 121 -16.90 -15.96 -6.10
C LEU A 121 -15.66 -15.07 -5.91
N SER A 122 -15.77 -14.09 -5.05
CA SER A 122 -14.64 -13.24 -4.65
C SER A 122 -13.79 -14.00 -3.62
N ASP A 123 -12.69 -14.59 -4.06
CA ASP A 123 -11.63 -15.02 -3.15
C ASP A 123 -10.85 -13.77 -2.71
N ALA A 124 -11.21 -13.21 -1.56
CA ALA A 124 -10.40 -12.20 -0.91
C ALA A 124 -9.00 -12.76 -0.63
N VAL A 125 -7.96 -11.99 -0.94
CA VAL A 125 -6.57 -12.35 -0.64
C VAL A 125 -6.34 -12.13 0.86
N PRO A 126 -6.22 -13.19 1.70
CA PRO A 126 -5.92 -13.02 3.12
C PRO A 126 -4.43 -12.71 3.33
N GLY A 127 -4.09 -11.76 4.17
CA GLY A 127 -2.72 -11.57 4.65
C GLY A 127 -1.88 -10.51 3.94
N VAL A 128 -2.52 -9.49 3.36
CA VAL A 128 -1.85 -8.44 2.55
C VAL A 128 -1.29 -7.29 3.39
N ASP A 129 -1.62 -7.22 4.67
CA ASP A 129 -1.54 -5.99 5.45
C ASP A 129 -0.11 -5.48 5.71
N GLU A 130 0.85 -6.36 5.94
CA GLU A 130 2.25 -5.99 6.18
C GLU A 130 3.07 -5.82 4.87
N GLU A 131 2.69 -6.56 3.83
CA GLU A 131 3.42 -6.64 2.56
C GLU A 131 3.14 -5.44 1.65
N VAL A 132 1.96 -4.83 1.74
CA VAL A 132 1.59 -3.62 0.98
C VAL A 132 2.46 -2.42 1.38
N ALA A 133 2.80 -2.30 2.65
CA ALA A 133 3.65 -1.22 3.12
C ALA A 133 5.06 -1.25 2.50
N LEU A 134 5.59 -2.44 2.23
CA LEU A 134 6.88 -2.61 1.58
C LEU A 134 6.87 -2.14 0.12
N LEU A 135 5.74 -2.25 -0.57
CA LEU A 135 5.59 -1.86 -1.98
C LEU A 135 5.42 -0.34 -2.16
N VAL A 136 5.19 0.41 -1.10
CA VAL A 136 4.85 1.85 -1.19
C VAL A 136 6.02 2.78 -0.91
N ASP A 137 7.18 2.28 -0.51
CA ASP A 137 8.38 3.10 -0.29
C ASP A 137 9.04 3.53 -1.63
N GLY A 138 8.23 4.20 -2.45
CA GLY A 138 8.59 5.04 -3.61
C GLY A 138 9.50 4.37 -4.65
N GLY A 139 10.74 4.80 -4.77
CA GLY A 139 11.69 4.31 -5.80
C GLY A 139 12.30 2.95 -5.47
N ARG A 140 12.45 2.60 -4.20
CA ARG A 140 13.12 1.36 -3.77
C ARG A 140 12.28 0.12 -4.07
N ALA A 141 10.95 0.21 -3.88
CA ALA A 141 10.04 -0.89 -4.17
C ALA A 141 9.93 -1.17 -5.67
N VAL A 142 9.99 -0.14 -6.52
CA VAL A 142 10.01 -0.30 -7.97
C VAL A 142 11.27 -1.06 -8.39
N HIS A 143 12.45 -0.65 -7.90
CA HIS A 143 13.70 -1.36 -8.19
C HIS A 143 13.71 -2.80 -7.67
N ALA A 144 13.15 -3.03 -6.48
CA ALA A 144 13.04 -4.38 -5.92
C ALA A 144 12.07 -5.27 -6.73
N LEU A 145 10.97 -4.70 -7.24
CA LEU A 145 10.05 -5.39 -8.15
C LEU A 145 10.73 -5.73 -9.48
N ASP A 146 11.51 -4.81 -10.04
CA ASP A 146 12.24 -5.02 -11.31
C ASP A 146 13.32 -6.09 -11.18
N ALA A 147 13.87 -6.29 -9.99
CA ALA A 147 14.84 -7.34 -9.70
C ALA A 147 14.21 -8.75 -9.57
N LEU A 148 12.87 -8.85 -9.46
CA LEU A 148 12.20 -10.14 -9.39
C LEU A 148 12.22 -10.85 -10.75
N PRO A 149 12.26 -12.22 -10.75
CA PRO A 149 11.96 -13.00 -11.94
C PRO A 149 10.60 -12.59 -12.53
N GLU A 150 10.54 -12.44 -13.85
CA GLU A 150 9.37 -11.92 -14.57
C GLU A 150 8.06 -12.64 -14.20
N PRO A 151 7.98 -13.99 -14.04
CA PRO A 151 6.74 -14.65 -13.65
C PRO A 151 6.24 -14.29 -12.27
N GLN A 152 7.14 -13.98 -11.31
CA GLN A 152 6.79 -13.54 -9.96
C GLN A 152 6.33 -12.08 -9.98
N ARG A 153 7.08 -11.21 -10.66
CA ARG A 153 6.75 -9.80 -10.84
C ARG A 153 5.36 -9.64 -11.46
N ARG A 154 5.05 -10.33 -12.57
CA ARG A 154 3.72 -10.27 -13.22
C ARG A 154 2.60 -10.69 -12.28
N ALA A 155 2.76 -11.80 -11.56
CA ALA A 155 1.75 -12.28 -10.65
C ALA A 155 1.49 -11.28 -9.52
N ILE A 156 2.54 -10.67 -8.95
CA ILE A 156 2.43 -9.65 -7.91
C ILE A 156 1.77 -8.38 -8.47
N VAL A 157 2.20 -7.88 -9.61
CA VAL A 157 1.61 -6.67 -10.22
C VAL A 157 0.12 -6.85 -10.50
N LEU A 158 -0.29 -7.98 -11.03
CA LEU A 158 -1.71 -8.26 -11.28
C LEU A 158 -2.51 -8.38 -9.98
N ALA A 159 -1.96 -9.03 -8.95
CA ALA A 159 -2.66 -9.18 -7.66
C ALA A 159 -2.79 -7.85 -6.92
N TYR A 160 -1.70 -7.09 -6.80
CA TYR A 160 -1.63 -5.91 -5.92
C TYR A 160 -2.01 -4.60 -6.60
N PHE A 161 -1.70 -4.44 -7.88
CA PHE A 161 -2.01 -3.21 -8.61
C PHE A 161 -3.16 -3.38 -9.61
N GLY A 162 -3.33 -4.58 -10.15
CA GLY A 162 -4.41 -4.90 -11.08
C GLY A 162 -5.73 -5.28 -10.41
N GLY A 163 -5.72 -5.57 -9.11
CA GLY A 163 -6.92 -5.99 -8.37
C GLY A 163 -7.48 -7.37 -8.74
N TYR A 164 -6.69 -8.19 -9.45
CA TYR A 164 -7.11 -9.54 -9.85
C TYR A 164 -6.99 -10.52 -8.69
N SER A 165 -8.00 -11.40 -8.52
CA SER A 165 -7.90 -12.56 -7.65
C SER A 165 -6.87 -13.57 -8.18
N HIS A 166 -6.37 -14.46 -7.32
CA HIS A 166 -5.41 -15.49 -7.77
C HIS A 166 -5.99 -16.41 -8.84
N SER A 167 -7.28 -16.70 -8.80
CA SER A 167 -7.99 -17.48 -9.82
C SER A 167 -8.06 -16.76 -11.17
N GLU A 168 -8.32 -15.46 -11.17
CA GLU A 168 -8.31 -14.65 -12.39
C GLU A 168 -6.91 -14.55 -13.00
N ILE A 169 -5.88 -14.39 -12.14
CA ILE A 169 -4.49 -14.38 -12.58
C ILE A 169 -4.11 -15.74 -13.20
N ALA A 170 -4.60 -16.84 -12.63
CA ALA A 170 -4.37 -18.18 -13.15
C ALA A 170 -4.92 -18.33 -14.58
N VAL A 171 -6.10 -17.80 -14.83
CA VAL A 171 -6.72 -17.76 -16.17
C VAL A 171 -5.97 -16.83 -17.11
N LEU A 172 -5.67 -15.60 -16.66
CA LEU A 172 -4.97 -14.59 -17.46
C LEU A 172 -3.56 -15.00 -17.92
N LEU A 173 -2.86 -15.74 -17.05
CA LEU A 173 -1.48 -16.18 -17.32
C LEU A 173 -1.42 -17.64 -17.80
N GLU A 174 -2.56 -18.27 -18.02
CA GLU A 174 -2.67 -19.69 -18.42
C GLU A 174 -1.80 -20.60 -17.54
N THR A 175 -1.85 -20.35 -16.22
CA THR A 175 -0.98 -20.98 -15.23
C THR A 175 -1.82 -21.56 -14.10
N PRO A 176 -1.52 -22.79 -13.61
CA PRO A 176 -2.26 -23.39 -12.51
C PRO A 176 -2.33 -22.49 -11.27
N LEU A 177 -3.48 -22.43 -10.59
CA LEU A 177 -3.73 -21.60 -9.41
C LEU A 177 -2.68 -21.82 -8.29
N GLY A 178 -2.28 -23.08 -8.06
CA GLY A 178 -1.24 -23.41 -7.08
C GLY A 178 0.11 -22.76 -7.42
N THR A 179 0.45 -22.70 -8.71
CA THR A 179 1.67 -22.04 -9.20
C THR A 179 1.59 -20.53 -9.03
N ILE A 180 0.43 -19.90 -9.26
CA ILE A 180 0.22 -18.47 -9.01
C ILE A 180 0.42 -18.14 -7.54
N LYS A 181 -0.21 -18.89 -6.63
CA LYS A 181 -0.03 -18.72 -5.17
C LYS A 181 1.42 -18.82 -4.75
N THR A 182 2.16 -19.79 -5.30
CA THR A 182 3.60 -19.96 -5.03
C THR A 182 4.43 -18.80 -5.57
N ARG A 183 4.17 -18.36 -6.82
CA ARG A 183 4.89 -17.21 -7.42
C ARG A 183 4.71 -15.94 -6.60
N ILE A 184 3.51 -15.66 -6.14
CA ILE A 184 3.21 -14.49 -5.30
C ILE A 184 3.93 -14.61 -3.97
N ARG A 185 3.77 -15.72 -3.23
CA ARG A 185 4.43 -15.94 -1.95
C ARG A 185 5.96 -15.81 -2.02
N ASP A 186 6.57 -16.49 -2.97
CA ASP A 186 8.03 -16.51 -3.11
C ASP A 186 8.57 -15.15 -3.59
N GLY A 187 7.81 -14.44 -4.45
CA GLY A 187 8.14 -13.11 -4.90
C GLY A 187 8.06 -12.07 -3.77
N LEU A 188 7.02 -12.12 -2.92
CA LEU A 188 6.89 -11.28 -1.74
C LEU A 188 8.01 -11.54 -0.72
N GLY A 189 8.36 -12.80 -0.50
CA GLY A 189 9.50 -13.14 0.36
C GLY A 189 10.82 -12.53 -0.13
N ARG A 190 11.07 -12.53 -1.45
CA ARG A 190 12.25 -11.88 -2.04
C ARG A 190 12.20 -10.36 -1.90
N LEU A 191 11.04 -9.74 -2.12
CA LEU A 191 10.85 -8.30 -1.92
C LEU A 191 11.15 -7.89 -0.49
N ARG A 192 10.65 -8.65 0.50
CA ARG A 192 10.93 -8.40 1.91
C ARG A 192 12.43 -8.38 2.18
N VAL A 193 13.15 -9.42 1.78
CA VAL A 193 14.61 -9.50 1.94
C VAL A 193 15.33 -8.34 1.26
N ALA A 194 14.94 -7.97 0.03
CA ALA A 194 15.56 -6.88 -0.71
C ALA A 194 15.35 -5.51 -0.04
N LEU A 195 14.20 -5.31 0.61
CA LEU A 195 13.85 -4.04 1.26
C LEU A 195 14.40 -3.95 2.69
N GLU A 196 14.55 -5.07 3.40
CA GLU A 196 15.16 -5.14 4.73
C GLU A 196 16.69 -5.09 4.69
N GLY A 197 17.32 -5.68 3.68
CA GLY A 197 18.78 -5.75 3.54
C GLY A 197 19.48 -4.45 3.16
N THR A 198 18.76 -3.33 3.10
CA THR A 198 19.28 -2.00 2.73
C THR A 198 19.10 -0.98 3.88
N ARG A 199 19.11 -1.46 5.13
CA ARG A 199 19.23 -0.62 6.32
C ARG A 199 20.66 -0.32 6.64
#